data_da8dca11b780e5c59364301b8707226a
#
_entry.id   da8dca11b780e5c59364301b8707226a
#
_cell.length_a   1.000
_cell.length_b   1.000
_cell.length_c   1.000
_cell.angle_alpha   90.00
_cell.angle_beta   90.00
_cell.angle_gamma   90.00
#
_symmetry.space_group_name_H-M   'P 1'
#
loop_
_entity.id
_entity.type
_entity.pdbx_description
1 polymer ?
#
loop_
_entity_poly.entity_id
_entity_poly.type
_entity_poly.pdbx_seq_one_letter_code
_entity_poly.pdbx_strand_id
1 'polypeptide(L)'
;MKHVARLPSRQRGAALLAAMLTVALVATFAAGALWQQWKTVEVEGAERQRAQARWLLTGALDWARVILREDARAGDVNAPTDHLAEPWAVPLQEARLSSFLSALPDGTGNTVEDEKFAQQVLLSGQISDLQGRLNVTNLRQGDQLDVKSVIAFERLFDALDIPPAQLSLLIQGVMAVQKQNGNSPVMPQRLGQLSWFGLTPQALQMLSPYITVLPARTPVNLNTASVQVLYASVPGLSLSDAQRLVQQRERQHWASVEAFQKALGRSVGLEGSHSVSTRYFEVLGRLRMS
;
A
#
# COMPACT_ATOMS: atom_id res chain seq x y z
N MET A 1 28.29 -91.84 -29.79
CA MET A 1 28.96 -90.94 -28.86
C MET A 1 28.22 -89.58 -28.88
N LYS A 2 27.45 -89.28 -27.86
CA LYS A 2 26.71 -87.98 -27.78
C LYS A 2 27.61 -87.00 -27.01
N HIS A 3 28.01 -85.88 -27.69
CA HIS A 3 28.68 -84.77 -27.04
C HIS A 3 27.61 -83.91 -26.28
N VAL A 4 27.70 -83.94 -24.96
CA VAL A 4 26.95 -83.02 -24.09
C VAL A 4 27.74 -81.72 -24.04
N ALA A 5 27.23 -80.70 -24.70
CA ALA A 5 27.82 -79.37 -24.63
C ALA A 5 27.57 -78.79 -23.22
N ARG A 6 28.61 -78.61 -22.41
CA ARG A 6 28.57 -77.89 -21.12
C ARG A 6 28.46 -76.42 -21.41
N LEU A 7 27.33 -75.84 -21.09
CA LEU A 7 27.13 -74.33 -21.11
C LEU A 7 28.03 -73.69 -20.05
N PRO A 8 28.71 -72.60 -20.36
CA PRO A 8 29.69 -71.97 -19.48
C PRO A 8 29.00 -71.36 -18.26
N SER A 9 29.49 -71.73 -17.06
CA SER A 9 28.97 -71.27 -15.75
C SER A 9 29.08 -69.74 -15.51
N ARG A 10 29.75 -69.01 -16.40
CA ARG A 10 29.91 -67.49 -16.34
C ARG A 10 28.66 -66.72 -16.63
N GLN A 11 27.64 -67.25 -17.26
CA GLN A 11 26.44 -66.48 -17.63
C GLN A 11 25.45 -66.26 -16.48
N ARG A 12 25.47 -67.04 -15.44
CA ARG A 12 24.55 -66.93 -14.26
C ARG A 12 24.87 -65.71 -13.39
N GLY A 13 26.14 -65.34 -13.23
CA GLY A 13 26.55 -64.12 -12.47
C GLY A 13 26.22 -62.82 -13.18
N ALA A 14 26.38 -62.76 -14.52
CA ALA A 14 26.04 -61.56 -15.30
C ALA A 14 24.53 -61.27 -15.30
N ALA A 15 23.69 -62.29 -15.36
CA ALA A 15 22.23 -62.10 -15.29
C ALA A 15 21.77 -61.59 -13.94
N LEU A 16 22.39 -62.01 -12.83
CA LEU A 16 22.07 -61.52 -11.49
C LEU A 16 22.48 -60.05 -11.34
N LEU A 17 23.68 -59.67 -11.80
CA LEU A 17 24.13 -58.28 -11.79
C LEU A 17 23.24 -57.38 -12.64
N ALA A 18 22.84 -57.84 -13.83
CA ALA A 18 21.90 -57.11 -14.68
C ALA A 18 20.54 -56.93 -13.99
N ALA A 19 20.01 -57.97 -13.36
CA ALA A 19 18.76 -57.85 -12.60
C ALA A 19 18.86 -56.89 -11.40
N MET A 20 19.96 -56.91 -10.65
CA MET A 20 20.18 -55.98 -9.54
C MET A 20 20.33 -54.54 -10.06
N LEU A 21 21.02 -54.32 -11.18
CA LEU A 21 21.16 -53.02 -11.79
C LEU A 21 19.82 -52.46 -12.28
N THR A 22 18.98 -53.27 -12.91
CA THR A 22 17.64 -52.86 -13.34
C THR A 22 16.73 -52.49 -12.17
N VAL A 23 16.75 -53.31 -11.09
CA VAL A 23 15.99 -53.00 -9.87
C VAL A 23 16.48 -51.72 -9.21
N ALA A 24 17.80 -51.48 -9.09
CA ALA A 24 18.36 -50.27 -8.57
C ALA A 24 17.97 -49.03 -9.41
N LEU A 25 18.00 -49.19 -10.73
CA LEU A 25 17.63 -48.12 -11.66
C LEU A 25 16.14 -47.77 -11.56
N VAL A 26 15.25 -48.77 -11.50
CA VAL A 26 13.81 -48.55 -11.28
C VAL A 26 13.55 -47.92 -9.91
N ALA A 27 14.24 -48.37 -8.87
CA ALA A 27 14.09 -47.78 -7.52
C ALA A 27 14.53 -46.33 -7.47
N THR A 28 15.63 -45.94 -8.15
CA THR A 28 16.08 -44.55 -8.22
C THR A 28 15.14 -43.69 -9.01
N PHE A 29 14.59 -44.17 -10.15
CA PHE A 29 13.55 -43.43 -10.90
C PHE A 29 12.25 -43.26 -10.09
N ALA A 30 11.81 -44.30 -9.40
CA ALA A 30 10.61 -44.23 -8.56
C ALA A 30 10.81 -43.23 -7.40
N ALA A 31 11.97 -43.25 -6.73
CA ALA A 31 12.30 -42.29 -5.70
C ALA A 31 12.34 -40.86 -6.23
N GLY A 32 12.92 -40.64 -7.42
CA GLY A 32 12.94 -39.31 -8.09
C GLY A 32 11.54 -38.83 -8.45
N ALA A 33 10.68 -39.73 -8.96
CA ALA A 33 9.29 -39.37 -9.30
C ALA A 33 8.46 -39.01 -8.04
N LEU A 34 8.60 -39.77 -6.95
CA LEU A 34 7.94 -39.47 -5.68
C LEU A 34 8.41 -38.13 -5.08
N TRP A 35 9.72 -37.86 -5.14
CA TRP A 35 10.28 -36.58 -4.70
C TRP A 35 9.71 -35.42 -5.51
N GLN A 36 9.63 -35.56 -6.81
CA GLN A 36 9.08 -34.51 -7.69
C GLN A 36 7.58 -34.30 -7.43
N GLN A 37 6.82 -35.38 -7.23
CA GLN A 37 5.39 -35.30 -6.89
C GLN A 37 5.17 -34.60 -5.55
N TRP A 38 5.96 -34.95 -4.51
CA TRP A 38 5.86 -34.29 -3.21
C TRP A 38 6.14 -32.78 -3.30
N LYS A 39 7.20 -32.41 -4.01
CA LYS A 39 7.54 -31.00 -4.26
C LYS A 39 6.43 -30.27 -5.00
N THR A 40 5.79 -30.90 -5.98
CA THR A 40 4.67 -30.31 -6.73
C THR A 40 3.46 -30.05 -5.81
N VAL A 41 3.11 -30.99 -4.94
CA VAL A 41 2.02 -30.85 -3.97
C VAL A 41 2.28 -29.71 -2.99
N GLU A 42 3.52 -29.57 -2.51
CA GLU A 42 3.91 -28.49 -1.61
C GLU A 42 3.79 -27.11 -2.29
N VAL A 43 4.30 -27.00 -3.53
CA VAL A 43 4.18 -25.76 -4.32
C VAL A 43 2.72 -25.43 -4.63
N GLU A 44 1.92 -26.40 -5.05
CA GLU A 44 0.50 -26.22 -5.32
C GLU A 44 -0.27 -25.75 -4.07
N GLY A 45 0.04 -26.34 -2.91
CA GLY A 45 -0.52 -25.93 -1.62
C GLY A 45 -0.21 -24.46 -1.31
N ALA A 46 1.05 -24.06 -1.47
CA ALA A 46 1.47 -22.68 -1.26
C ALA A 46 0.81 -21.69 -2.24
N GLU A 47 0.67 -22.05 -3.53
CA GLU A 47 0.00 -21.23 -4.53
C GLU A 47 -1.51 -21.07 -4.23
N ARG A 48 -2.17 -22.15 -3.79
CA ARG A 48 -3.57 -22.11 -3.36
C ARG A 48 -3.77 -21.16 -2.18
N GLN A 49 -2.91 -21.24 -1.16
CA GLN A 49 -2.95 -20.33 0.00
C GLN A 49 -2.73 -18.86 -0.42
N ARG A 50 -1.79 -18.59 -1.33
CA ARG A 50 -1.56 -17.25 -1.87
C ARG A 50 -2.77 -16.73 -2.64
N ALA A 51 -3.42 -17.57 -3.44
CA ALA A 51 -4.63 -17.21 -4.17
C ALA A 51 -5.78 -16.86 -3.20
N GLN A 52 -6.02 -17.70 -2.19
CA GLN A 52 -7.01 -17.43 -1.14
C GLN A 52 -6.74 -16.11 -0.41
N ALA A 53 -5.48 -15.87 0.00
CA ALA A 53 -5.08 -14.63 0.64
C ALA A 53 -5.36 -13.39 -0.23
N ARG A 54 -5.10 -13.46 -1.54
CA ARG A 54 -5.41 -12.39 -2.49
C ARG A 54 -6.91 -12.10 -2.58
N TRP A 55 -7.73 -13.14 -2.66
CA TRP A 55 -9.18 -12.99 -2.69
C TRP A 55 -9.71 -12.33 -1.43
N LEU A 56 -9.23 -12.74 -0.26
CA LEU A 56 -9.61 -12.12 1.02
C LEU A 56 -9.21 -10.65 1.10
N LEU A 57 -7.99 -10.31 0.68
CA LEU A 57 -7.54 -8.92 0.65
C LEU A 57 -8.35 -8.08 -0.36
N THR A 58 -8.77 -8.67 -1.48
CA THR A 58 -9.66 -8.00 -2.43
C THR A 58 -11.02 -7.72 -1.79
N GLY A 59 -11.60 -8.71 -1.10
CA GLY A 59 -12.85 -8.52 -0.35
C GLY A 59 -12.73 -7.45 0.75
N ALA A 60 -11.61 -7.42 1.48
CA ALA A 60 -11.34 -6.39 2.48
C ALA A 60 -11.23 -4.99 1.84
N LEU A 61 -10.64 -4.88 0.64
CA LEU A 61 -10.59 -3.63 -0.12
C LEU A 61 -11.99 -3.19 -0.57
N ASP A 62 -12.83 -4.11 -1.03
CA ASP A 62 -14.20 -3.80 -1.42
C ASP A 62 -15.04 -3.35 -0.21
N TRP A 63 -14.83 -3.96 0.96
CA TRP A 63 -15.42 -3.52 2.21
C TRP A 63 -15.00 -2.09 2.59
N ALA A 64 -13.70 -1.78 2.48
CA ALA A 64 -13.21 -0.41 2.71
C ALA A 64 -13.89 0.60 1.76
N ARG A 65 -14.11 0.23 0.50
CA ARG A 65 -14.86 1.06 -0.47
C ARG A 65 -16.31 1.28 -0.05
N VAL A 66 -16.95 0.29 0.55
CA VAL A 66 -18.32 0.44 1.08
C VAL A 66 -18.32 1.44 2.23
N ILE A 67 -17.38 1.30 3.19
CA ILE A 67 -17.27 2.24 4.33
C ILE A 67 -17.12 3.68 3.81
N LEU A 68 -16.16 3.93 2.91
CA LEU A 68 -15.92 5.25 2.35
C LEU A 68 -17.11 5.79 1.53
N ARG A 69 -17.86 4.91 0.88
CA ARG A 69 -19.07 5.31 0.13
C ARG A 69 -20.21 5.69 1.05
N GLU A 70 -20.42 4.92 2.12
CA GLU A 70 -21.48 5.22 3.11
C GLU A 70 -21.14 6.49 3.89
N ASP A 71 -19.87 6.71 4.23
CA ASP A 71 -19.37 7.93 4.83
C ASP A 71 -19.65 9.16 3.94
N ALA A 72 -19.29 9.09 2.67
CA ALA A 72 -19.57 10.15 1.69
C ALA A 72 -21.08 10.42 1.48
N ARG A 73 -21.95 9.44 1.78
CA ARG A 73 -23.41 9.60 1.70
C ARG A 73 -24.02 10.14 2.99
N ALA A 74 -23.41 9.78 4.14
CA ALA A 74 -23.89 10.22 5.45
C ALA A 74 -23.52 11.69 5.74
N GLY A 75 -22.45 12.20 5.08
CA GLY A 75 -22.02 13.59 5.19
C GLY A 75 -22.99 14.59 4.56
N ASP A 76 -22.88 15.85 4.94
CA ASP A 76 -23.62 16.93 4.28
C ASP A 76 -23.17 17.07 2.82
N VAL A 77 -24.08 16.79 1.89
CA VAL A 77 -23.81 16.85 0.43
C VAL A 77 -23.34 18.26 0.01
N ASN A 78 -23.78 19.30 0.73
CA ASN A 78 -23.41 20.69 0.43
C ASN A 78 -22.13 21.15 1.12
N ALA A 79 -21.69 20.45 2.17
CA ALA A 79 -20.49 20.78 2.93
C ALA A 79 -19.77 19.49 3.40
N PRO A 80 -19.26 18.67 2.46
CA PRO A 80 -18.60 17.40 2.84
C PRO A 80 -17.34 17.72 3.63
N THR A 81 -17.16 17.01 4.74
CA THR A 81 -15.98 17.09 5.60
C THR A 81 -15.44 15.69 5.84
N ASP A 82 -14.12 15.52 5.74
CA ASP A 82 -13.44 14.26 6.06
C ASP A 82 -12.43 14.52 7.18
N HIS A 83 -12.53 13.77 8.28
CA HIS A 83 -11.73 14.00 9.47
C HIS A 83 -11.38 12.69 10.23
N LEU A 84 -10.40 12.77 11.14
CA LEU A 84 -9.83 11.60 11.81
C LEU A 84 -10.75 10.96 12.89
N ALA A 85 -11.90 11.55 13.19
CA ALA A 85 -12.89 10.97 14.10
C ALA A 85 -13.96 10.13 13.37
N GLU A 86 -13.89 10.01 12.05
CA GLU A 86 -14.80 9.21 11.25
C GLU A 86 -14.50 7.71 11.31
N PRO A 87 -15.48 6.85 11.06
CA PRO A 87 -15.32 5.40 11.14
C PRO A 87 -14.19 4.85 10.26
N TRP A 88 -13.97 5.42 9.08
CA TRP A 88 -12.91 4.99 8.18
C TRP A 88 -11.51 5.25 8.73
N ALA A 89 -11.34 6.29 9.57
CA ALA A 89 -10.04 6.67 10.12
C ALA A 89 -9.60 5.78 11.30
N VAL A 90 -10.52 4.98 11.86
CA VAL A 90 -10.23 4.05 12.96
C VAL A 90 -9.52 2.82 12.41
N PRO A 91 -8.25 2.55 12.80
CA PRO A 91 -7.56 1.36 12.33
C PRO A 91 -8.26 0.07 12.78
N LEU A 92 -8.46 -0.85 11.85
CA LEU A 92 -8.88 -2.20 12.17
C LEU A 92 -7.73 -2.94 12.85
N GLN A 93 -7.83 -3.15 14.16
CA GLN A 93 -6.90 -3.97 14.91
C GLN A 93 -6.95 -5.42 14.44
N GLU A 94 -5.85 -6.17 14.64
CA GLU A 94 -5.77 -7.56 14.22
C GLU A 94 -6.88 -8.40 14.87
N ALA A 95 -7.79 -8.90 14.06
CA ALA A 95 -8.94 -9.70 14.47
C ALA A 95 -9.06 -10.95 13.59
N ARG A 96 -9.64 -12.03 14.12
CA ARG A 96 -9.89 -13.24 13.34
C ARG A 96 -10.93 -12.97 12.26
N LEU A 97 -10.71 -13.52 11.07
CA LEU A 97 -11.65 -13.41 9.97
C LEU A 97 -13.04 -13.97 10.33
N SER A 98 -13.10 -15.04 11.15
CA SER A 98 -14.36 -15.60 11.66
C SER A 98 -15.20 -14.56 12.43
N SER A 99 -14.58 -13.69 13.22
CA SER A 99 -15.27 -12.62 13.94
C SER A 99 -15.86 -11.57 13.00
N PHE A 100 -15.19 -11.35 11.85
CA PHE A 100 -15.67 -10.44 10.82
C PHE A 100 -16.87 -11.02 10.06
N LEU A 101 -16.77 -12.30 9.66
CA LEU A 101 -17.84 -12.97 8.92
C LEU A 101 -19.10 -13.15 9.76
N SER A 102 -18.98 -13.40 11.07
CA SER A 102 -20.11 -13.52 11.98
C SER A 102 -20.86 -12.19 12.23
N ALA A 103 -20.24 -11.06 11.95
CA ALA A 103 -20.85 -9.73 12.06
C ALA A 103 -21.65 -9.32 10.80
N LEU A 104 -21.54 -10.08 9.70
CA LEU A 104 -22.30 -9.81 8.47
C LEU A 104 -23.74 -10.35 8.60
N PRO A 105 -24.77 -9.58 8.17
CA PRO A 105 -26.18 -9.95 8.32
C PRO A 105 -26.59 -11.25 7.60
N ASP A 106 -25.93 -11.57 6.49
CA ASP A 106 -26.15 -12.76 5.69
C ASP A 106 -25.02 -13.77 5.91
N GLY A 107 -25.03 -14.46 7.04
CA GLY A 107 -24.19 -15.63 7.31
C GLY A 107 -24.50 -16.77 6.34
N THR A 108 -24.21 -16.59 5.04
CA THR A 108 -24.39 -17.60 4.01
C THR A 108 -23.43 -18.75 4.23
N GLY A 109 -23.98 -19.90 4.67
CA GLY A 109 -23.54 -21.25 4.41
C GLY A 109 -22.03 -21.52 4.35
N ASN A 110 -21.28 -21.14 5.37
CA ASN A 110 -19.87 -21.54 5.45
C ASN A 110 -19.82 -23.04 5.71
N THR A 111 -19.01 -23.77 4.94
CA THR A 111 -18.67 -25.15 5.25
C THR A 111 -17.82 -25.20 6.52
N VAL A 112 -17.77 -26.34 7.19
CA VAL A 112 -16.91 -26.55 8.38
C VAL A 112 -15.41 -26.26 8.07
N GLU A 113 -15.02 -26.46 6.83
CA GLU A 113 -13.65 -26.14 6.36
C GLU A 113 -13.41 -24.64 6.25
N ASP A 114 -14.40 -23.88 5.76
CA ASP A 114 -14.34 -22.42 5.68
C ASP A 114 -14.28 -21.78 7.07
N GLU A 115 -15.01 -22.32 8.04
CA GLU A 115 -14.95 -21.87 9.44
C GLU A 115 -13.58 -22.11 10.07
N LYS A 116 -12.99 -23.30 9.86
CA LYS A 116 -11.64 -23.59 10.35
C LYS A 116 -10.60 -22.67 9.73
N PHE A 117 -10.70 -22.43 8.43
CA PHE A 117 -9.83 -21.49 7.73
C PHE A 117 -10.00 -20.07 8.27
N ALA A 118 -11.24 -19.58 8.44
CA ALA A 118 -11.52 -18.26 8.97
C ALA A 118 -11.00 -18.06 10.41
N GLN A 119 -10.90 -19.11 11.21
CA GLN A 119 -10.30 -19.08 12.56
C GLN A 119 -8.77 -18.94 12.54
N GLN A 120 -8.10 -19.43 11.50
CA GLN A 120 -6.65 -19.37 11.33
C GLN A 120 -6.16 -18.08 10.68
N VAL A 121 -7.06 -17.29 10.11
CA VAL A 121 -6.71 -16.06 9.41
C VAL A 121 -6.94 -14.85 10.30
N LEU A 122 -5.91 -14.04 10.45
CA LEU A 122 -5.95 -12.74 11.13
C LEU A 122 -5.92 -11.64 10.07
N LEU A 123 -6.86 -10.70 10.17
CA LEU A 123 -6.98 -9.54 9.30
C LEU A 123 -6.78 -8.27 10.11
N SER A 124 -5.98 -7.36 9.58
CA SER A 124 -5.85 -5.99 10.09
C SER A 124 -5.84 -5.01 8.92
N GLY A 125 -6.18 -3.75 9.16
CA GLY A 125 -6.22 -2.77 8.10
C GLY A 125 -6.25 -1.34 8.60
N GLN A 126 -5.95 -0.43 7.68
CA GLN A 126 -6.00 1.00 7.93
C GLN A 126 -6.40 1.72 6.65
N ILE A 127 -7.24 2.72 6.79
CA ILE A 127 -7.54 3.69 5.74
C ILE A 127 -6.89 5.01 6.14
N SER A 128 -6.23 5.67 5.22
CA SER A 128 -5.55 6.95 5.45
C SER A 128 -5.91 7.92 4.35
N ASP A 129 -6.15 9.17 4.70
CA ASP A 129 -6.34 10.25 3.74
C ASP A 129 -5.01 10.65 3.11
N LEU A 130 -4.92 10.53 1.78
CA LEU A 130 -3.74 10.95 1.04
C LEU A 130 -3.68 12.46 0.80
N GLN A 131 -4.82 13.17 0.91
CA GLN A 131 -4.84 14.64 0.82
C GLN A 131 -4.42 15.33 2.13
N GLY A 132 -4.27 14.59 3.21
CA GLY A 132 -3.56 15.05 4.41
C GLY A 132 -2.05 15.23 4.22
N ARG A 133 -1.52 14.97 3.00
CA ARG A 133 -0.09 15.05 2.64
C ARG A 133 0.12 16.04 1.49
N LEU A 134 1.33 16.58 1.34
CA LEU A 134 1.66 17.41 0.18
C LEU A 134 1.73 16.54 -1.09
N ASN A 135 0.97 16.91 -2.10
CA ASN A 135 0.96 16.18 -3.36
C ASN A 135 2.07 16.67 -4.30
N VAL A 136 2.99 15.81 -4.67
CA VAL A 136 4.09 16.11 -5.61
C VAL A 136 3.59 16.64 -6.95
N THR A 137 2.43 16.18 -7.41
CA THR A 137 1.80 16.66 -8.65
C THR A 137 1.41 18.15 -8.57
N ASN A 138 1.24 18.71 -7.36
CA ASN A 138 0.96 20.12 -7.17
C ASN A 138 2.14 21.04 -7.48
N LEU A 139 3.38 20.52 -7.48
CA LEU A 139 4.56 21.33 -7.84
C LEU A 139 4.48 21.94 -9.24
N ARG A 140 3.61 21.39 -10.09
CA ARG A 140 3.43 21.85 -11.45
C ARG A 140 1.98 22.29 -11.74
N GLN A 141 1.83 23.40 -12.42
CA GLN A 141 0.56 23.89 -12.96
C GLN A 141 0.72 24.18 -14.46
N GLY A 142 0.19 23.27 -15.30
CA GLY A 142 0.49 23.31 -16.73
C GLY A 142 2.00 23.12 -16.98
N ASP A 143 2.60 24.10 -17.63
CA ASP A 143 4.02 24.10 -17.99
C ASP A 143 4.92 24.87 -17.02
N GLN A 144 4.35 25.36 -15.94
CA GLN A 144 5.06 26.20 -14.97
C GLN A 144 5.09 25.56 -13.58
N LEU A 145 6.05 25.97 -12.77
CA LEU A 145 6.09 25.65 -11.36
C LEU A 145 4.99 26.42 -10.61
N ASP A 146 4.30 25.74 -9.71
CA ASP A 146 3.41 26.38 -8.76
C ASP A 146 4.19 26.88 -7.55
N VAL A 147 4.39 28.19 -7.51
CA VAL A 147 5.21 28.86 -6.48
C VAL A 147 4.74 28.53 -5.06
N LYS A 148 3.41 28.48 -4.83
CA LYS A 148 2.86 28.14 -3.50
C LYS A 148 3.25 26.73 -3.07
N SER A 149 3.16 25.77 -3.98
CA SER A 149 3.57 24.39 -3.71
C SER A 149 5.07 24.28 -3.51
N VAL A 150 5.90 24.98 -4.29
CA VAL A 150 7.36 24.98 -4.10
C VAL A 150 7.71 25.48 -2.70
N ILE A 151 7.16 26.61 -2.26
CA ILE A 151 7.38 27.16 -0.91
C ILE A 151 6.93 26.16 0.18
N ALA A 152 5.81 25.46 -0.04
CA ALA A 152 5.36 24.44 0.91
C ALA A 152 6.34 23.26 1.01
N PHE A 153 6.86 22.81 -0.12
CA PHE A 153 7.89 21.75 -0.12
C PHE A 153 9.22 22.24 0.48
N GLU A 154 9.66 23.47 0.21
CA GLU A 154 10.85 24.06 0.85
C GLU A 154 10.72 24.03 2.36
N ARG A 155 9.61 24.56 2.90
CA ARG A 155 9.36 24.54 4.35
C ARG A 155 9.28 23.14 4.95
N LEU A 156 8.74 22.16 4.20
CA LEU A 156 8.72 20.77 4.65
C LEU A 156 10.13 20.18 4.71
N PHE A 157 10.96 20.41 3.68
CA PHE A 157 12.31 19.92 3.63
C PHE A 157 13.17 20.52 4.75
N ASP A 158 13.04 21.83 5.00
CA ASP A 158 13.70 22.49 6.12
C ASP A 158 13.26 21.93 7.47
N ALA A 159 11.96 21.71 7.68
CA ALA A 159 11.43 21.16 8.92
C ALA A 159 11.87 19.70 9.18
N LEU A 160 12.30 18.99 8.15
CA LEU A 160 12.78 17.60 8.22
C LEU A 160 14.31 17.49 8.11
N ASP A 161 15.05 18.61 8.10
CA ASP A 161 16.51 18.65 7.90
C ASP A 161 16.96 17.91 6.63
N ILE A 162 16.16 17.93 5.55
CA ILE A 162 16.50 17.32 4.27
C ILE A 162 17.25 18.34 3.41
N PRO A 163 18.45 17.97 2.85
CA PRO A 163 19.23 18.90 2.06
C PRO A 163 18.46 19.53 0.89
N PRO A 164 18.56 20.84 0.63
CA PRO A 164 17.84 21.54 -0.46
C PRO A 164 18.12 20.95 -1.85
N ALA A 165 19.30 20.33 -2.03
CA ALA A 165 19.63 19.64 -3.27
C ALA A 165 18.63 18.52 -3.63
N GLN A 166 18.05 17.83 -2.63
CA GLN A 166 17.04 16.80 -2.86
C GLN A 166 15.73 17.40 -3.40
N LEU A 167 15.33 18.59 -2.92
CA LEU A 167 14.18 19.31 -3.47
C LEU A 167 14.44 19.77 -4.91
N SER A 168 15.66 20.27 -5.19
CA SER A 168 16.04 20.67 -6.54
C SER A 168 15.93 19.51 -7.53
N LEU A 169 16.36 18.30 -7.14
CA LEU A 169 16.22 17.10 -7.95
C LEU A 169 14.73 16.73 -8.16
N LEU A 170 13.90 16.82 -7.14
CA LEU A 170 12.46 16.57 -7.25
C LEU A 170 11.80 17.52 -8.24
N ILE A 171 12.07 18.82 -8.11
CA ILE A 171 11.52 19.86 -9.00
C ILE A 171 11.99 19.64 -10.45
N GLN A 172 13.28 19.40 -10.67
CA GLN A 172 13.82 19.11 -11.99
C GLN A 172 13.17 17.87 -12.62
N GLY A 173 13.00 16.79 -11.83
CA GLY A 173 12.35 15.57 -12.27
C GLY A 173 10.89 15.81 -12.68
N VAL A 174 10.11 16.51 -11.87
CA VAL A 174 8.69 16.84 -12.16
C VAL A 174 8.57 17.72 -13.42
N MET A 175 9.49 18.65 -13.63
CA MET A 175 9.50 19.51 -14.82
C MET A 175 9.99 18.77 -16.08
N ALA A 176 10.87 17.79 -15.93
CA ALA A 176 11.38 17.00 -17.07
C ALA A 176 10.29 16.08 -17.68
N VAL A 177 9.33 15.62 -16.87
CA VAL A 177 8.19 14.78 -17.32
C VAL A 177 7.37 15.44 -18.44
N GLN A 178 7.37 16.76 -18.52
CA GLN A 178 6.52 17.51 -19.44
C GLN A 178 7.01 17.50 -20.89
N LYS A 179 8.29 17.32 -21.13
CA LYS A 179 8.84 17.38 -22.50
C LYS A 179 8.43 16.09 -23.24
N GLN A 180 7.34 16.12 -23.99
CA GLN A 180 6.82 15.03 -24.85
C GLN A 180 7.76 14.65 -26.03
N ASN A 181 9.03 14.77 -25.87
CA ASN A 181 10.01 14.25 -26.81
C ASN A 181 10.30 12.83 -26.40
N GLY A 182 10.05 11.80 -27.16
CA GLY A 182 10.07 10.36 -26.88
C GLY A 182 11.06 9.78 -25.85
N ASN A 183 11.89 10.62 -25.21
CA ASN A 183 12.84 10.34 -24.14
C ASN A 183 12.49 11.03 -22.80
N SER A 184 11.28 11.56 -22.63
CA SER A 184 10.88 12.20 -21.37
C SER A 184 10.63 11.16 -20.29
N PRO A 185 11.05 11.39 -19.03
CA PRO A 185 10.73 10.51 -17.93
C PRO A 185 9.21 10.44 -17.70
N VAL A 186 8.74 9.27 -17.27
CA VAL A 186 7.34 9.06 -16.91
C VAL A 186 7.11 9.63 -15.51
N MET A 187 5.94 10.26 -15.28
CA MET A 187 5.57 10.72 -13.95
C MET A 187 5.48 9.55 -12.97
N PRO A 188 6.19 9.56 -11.85
CA PRO A 188 6.02 8.58 -10.79
C PRO A 188 4.57 8.47 -10.35
N GLN A 189 4.13 7.25 -10.10
CA GLN A 189 2.78 6.94 -9.56
C GLN A 189 2.83 6.53 -8.08
N ARG A 190 4.04 6.28 -7.56
CA ARG A 190 4.27 5.84 -6.18
C ARG A 190 5.48 6.59 -5.61
N LEU A 191 5.47 6.83 -4.30
CA LEU A 191 6.56 7.50 -3.61
C LEU A 191 7.94 6.89 -3.88
N GLY A 192 8.06 5.56 -3.86
CA GLY A 192 9.34 4.89 -4.11
C GLY A 192 9.92 5.17 -5.50
N GLN A 193 9.09 5.51 -6.48
CA GLN A 193 9.54 5.84 -7.84
C GLN A 193 10.13 7.25 -7.94
N LEU A 194 10.00 8.09 -6.90
CA LEU A 194 10.70 9.38 -6.85
C LEU A 194 12.23 9.21 -6.82
N SER A 195 12.73 8.00 -6.52
CA SER A 195 14.14 7.64 -6.74
C SER A 195 14.59 7.81 -8.20
N TRP A 196 13.68 7.72 -9.17
CA TRP A 196 13.98 7.99 -10.59
C TRP A 196 14.39 9.45 -10.85
N PHE A 197 13.96 10.36 -9.98
CA PHE A 197 14.35 11.76 -10.01
C PHE A 197 15.63 12.03 -9.21
N GLY A 198 16.25 11.00 -8.63
CA GLY A 198 17.51 11.11 -7.89
C GLY A 198 17.35 11.33 -6.38
N LEU A 199 16.13 11.21 -5.83
CA LEU A 199 15.95 11.27 -4.37
C LEU A 199 16.60 10.05 -3.72
N THR A 200 17.31 10.30 -2.62
CA THR A 200 17.94 9.23 -1.84
C THR A 200 16.90 8.41 -1.08
N PRO A 201 17.17 7.12 -0.81
CA PRO A 201 16.27 6.29 0.02
C PRO A 201 16.00 6.90 1.39
N GLN A 202 16.99 7.53 2.00
CA GLN A 202 16.85 8.22 3.28
C GLN A 202 15.86 9.38 3.19
N ALA A 203 16.00 10.27 2.20
CA ALA A 203 15.08 11.37 1.98
C ALA A 203 13.64 10.86 1.73
N LEU A 204 13.49 9.81 0.92
CA LEU A 204 12.19 9.18 0.67
C LEU A 204 11.56 8.61 1.93
N GLN A 205 12.34 7.99 2.80
CA GLN A 205 11.85 7.45 4.07
C GLN A 205 11.37 8.59 4.98
N MET A 206 12.12 9.69 5.08
CA MET A 206 11.76 10.86 5.89
C MET A 206 10.51 11.58 5.34
N LEU A 207 10.37 11.66 4.02
CA LEU A 207 9.26 12.33 3.35
C LEU A 207 7.97 11.48 3.31
N SER A 208 8.07 10.16 3.39
CA SER A 208 6.94 9.24 3.15
C SER A 208 5.69 9.51 3.99
N PRO A 209 5.75 9.98 5.25
CA PRO A 209 4.55 10.33 6.01
C PRO A 209 3.88 11.62 5.57
N TYR A 210 4.57 12.50 4.85
CA TYR A 210 4.18 13.89 4.61
C TYR A 210 3.89 14.23 3.16
N ILE A 211 4.30 13.39 2.21
CA ILE A 211 4.07 13.61 0.79
C ILE A 211 3.31 12.46 0.14
N THR A 212 2.69 12.74 -0.96
CA THR A 212 1.99 11.75 -1.80
C THR A 212 2.20 12.07 -3.28
N VAL A 213 1.93 11.08 -4.14
CA VAL A 213 1.87 11.27 -5.59
C VAL A 213 0.48 10.87 -6.05
N LEU A 214 -0.33 11.84 -6.42
CA LEU A 214 -1.70 11.62 -6.92
C LEU A 214 -1.79 11.94 -8.42
N PRO A 215 -2.75 11.33 -9.13
CA PRO A 215 -2.86 11.51 -10.60
C PRO A 215 -3.27 12.91 -11.01
N ALA A 216 -3.82 13.70 -10.10
CA ALA A 216 -4.26 15.07 -10.33
C ALA A 216 -3.80 16.00 -9.20
N ARG A 217 -3.84 17.31 -9.43
CA ARG A 217 -3.64 18.32 -8.39
C ARG A 217 -4.78 18.22 -7.37
N THR A 218 -4.44 18.31 -6.08
CA THR A 218 -5.39 18.20 -4.97
C THR A 218 -5.10 19.23 -3.90
N PRO A 219 -6.12 19.80 -3.25
CA PRO A 219 -5.94 20.60 -2.05
C PRO A 219 -5.48 19.73 -0.88
N VAL A 220 -4.82 20.35 0.10
CA VAL A 220 -4.46 19.70 1.38
C VAL A 220 -5.69 19.70 2.29
N ASN A 221 -6.05 18.55 2.86
CA ASN A 221 -7.12 18.46 3.84
C ASN A 221 -6.63 18.91 5.23
N LEU A 222 -7.20 20.02 5.71
CA LEU A 222 -6.84 20.63 7.00
C LEU A 222 -7.20 19.74 8.20
N ASN A 223 -8.21 18.87 8.05
CA ASN A 223 -8.68 18.00 9.11
C ASN A 223 -7.83 16.74 9.31
N THR A 224 -7.00 16.38 8.33
CA THR A 224 -6.19 15.15 8.39
C THR A 224 -4.69 15.41 8.30
N ALA A 225 -4.29 16.60 7.79
CA ALA A 225 -2.89 16.97 7.63
C ALA A 225 -2.11 16.94 8.96
N SER A 226 -0.89 16.42 8.96
CA SER A 226 0.00 16.43 10.12
C SER A 226 0.46 17.84 10.49
N VAL A 227 1.03 17.99 11.69
CA VAL A 227 1.62 19.26 12.14
C VAL A 227 2.61 19.80 11.11
N GLN A 228 3.49 18.93 10.57
CA GLN A 228 4.51 19.30 9.60
C GLN A 228 3.89 19.75 8.26
N VAL A 229 2.85 19.05 7.82
CA VAL A 229 2.15 19.41 6.57
C VAL A 229 1.40 20.73 6.72
N LEU A 230 0.73 20.96 7.84
CA LEU A 230 0.08 22.27 8.12
C LEU A 230 1.12 23.40 8.19
N TYR A 231 2.20 23.19 8.94
CA TYR A 231 3.31 24.14 9.02
C TYR A 231 3.85 24.49 7.62
N ALA A 232 4.05 23.47 6.79
CA ALA A 232 4.62 23.63 5.47
C ALA A 232 3.66 24.34 4.49
N SER A 233 2.39 23.93 4.46
CA SER A 233 1.42 24.36 3.44
C SER A 233 0.71 25.67 3.75
N VAL A 234 0.51 25.99 5.04
CA VAL A 234 -0.20 27.23 5.44
C VAL A 234 0.79 28.40 5.51
N PRO A 235 0.59 29.47 4.73
CA PRO A 235 1.52 30.60 4.70
C PRO A 235 1.70 31.27 6.06
N GLY A 236 2.97 31.43 6.47
CA GLY A 236 3.34 32.11 7.72
C GLY A 236 2.88 31.41 9.00
N LEU A 237 2.47 30.16 8.95
CA LEU A 237 2.17 29.35 10.15
C LEU A 237 3.47 28.99 10.86
N SER A 238 3.54 29.17 12.17
CA SER A 238 4.63 28.62 13.00
C SER A 238 4.37 27.16 13.36
N LEU A 239 5.41 26.43 13.72
CA LEU A 239 5.27 25.02 14.16
C LEU A 239 4.40 24.91 15.42
N SER A 240 4.53 25.86 16.36
CA SER A 240 3.73 25.92 17.58
C SER A 240 2.25 26.19 17.30
N ASP A 241 1.95 27.07 16.33
CA ASP A 241 0.56 27.28 15.91
C ASP A 241 -0.02 26.06 15.21
N ALA A 242 0.76 25.39 14.37
CA ALA A 242 0.34 24.14 13.74
C ALA A 242 0.00 23.05 14.78
N GLN A 243 0.83 22.90 15.84
CA GLN A 243 0.56 22.00 16.95
C GLN A 243 -0.74 22.36 17.68
N ARG A 244 -0.94 23.63 18.00
CA ARG A 244 -2.15 24.13 18.66
C ARG A 244 -3.40 23.86 17.82
N LEU A 245 -3.34 24.09 16.50
CA LEU A 245 -4.47 23.83 15.58
C LEU A 245 -4.77 22.33 15.47
N VAL A 246 -3.77 21.46 15.42
CA VAL A 246 -3.99 20.01 15.45
C VAL A 246 -4.70 19.57 16.74
N GLN A 247 -4.25 20.03 17.91
CA GLN A 247 -4.92 19.76 19.19
C GLN A 247 -6.37 20.28 19.24
N GLN A 248 -6.62 21.45 18.63
CA GLN A 248 -7.95 22.02 18.57
C GLN A 248 -8.89 21.17 17.68
N ARG A 249 -8.44 20.73 16.51
CA ARG A 249 -9.24 19.89 15.61
C ARG A 249 -9.53 18.49 16.17
N GLU A 250 -8.67 17.94 17.05
CA GLU A 250 -8.94 16.69 17.75
C GLU A 250 -10.18 16.76 18.65
N ARG A 251 -10.50 17.95 19.14
CA ARG A 251 -11.73 18.21 19.91
C ARG A 251 -12.91 18.51 19.03
N GLN A 252 -12.69 19.25 17.96
CA GLN A 252 -13.72 19.63 16.98
C GLN A 252 -13.06 19.87 15.62
N HIS A 253 -13.43 19.06 14.63
CA HIS A 253 -12.96 19.22 13.26
C HIS A 253 -13.44 20.55 12.65
N TRP A 254 -12.77 20.99 11.60
CA TRP A 254 -13.14 22.21 10.86
C TRP A 254 -14.25 21.89 9.86
N ALA A 255 -15.39 22.57 10.00
CA ALA A 255 -16.50 22.44 9.05
C ALA A 255 -16.21 23.11 7.69
N SER A 256 -15.27 24.08 7.66
CA SER A 256 -14.87 24.75 6.42
C SER A 256 -13.48 25.36 6.55
N VAL A 257 -12.90 25.79 5.43
CA VAL A 257 -11.62 26.51 5.39
C VAL A 257 -11.71 27.83 6.15
N GLU A 258 -12.85 28.51 6.11
CA GLU A 258 -13.11 29.76 6.85
C GLU A 258 -13.13 29.51 8.37
N ALA A 259 -13.69 28.37 8.82
CA ALA A 259 -13.66 28.00 10.23
C ALA A 259 -12.22 27.78 10.72
N PHE A 260 -11.36 27.16 9.90
CA PHE A 260 -9.94 27.04 10.17
C PHE A 260 -9.25 28.42 10.23
N GLN A 261 -9.51 29.31 9.28
CA GLN A 261 -8.94 30.67 9.26
C GLN A 261 -9.35 31.48 10.49
N LYS A 262 -10.60 31.34 10.93
CA LYS A 262 -11.08 31.96 12.17
C LYS A 262 -10.32 31.46 13.40
N ALA A 263 -10.04 30.15 13.49
CA ALA A 263 -9.25 29.57 14.56
C ALA A 263 -7.76 29.99 14.49
N LEU A 264 -7.24 30.21 13.28
CA LEU A 264 -5.91 30.76 13.04
C LEU A 264 -5.81 32.23 13.50
N GLY A 265 -6.93 32.96 13.59
CA GLY A 265 -6.99 34.38 13.97
C GLY A 265 -6.62 35.36 12.84
N ARG A 266 -6.44 34.86 11.62
CA ARG A 266 -6.11 35.68 10.45
C ARG A 266 -6.58 35.01 9.15
N SER A 267 -6.91 35.81 8.16
CA SER A 267 -7.17 35.35 6.79
C SER A 267 -5.84 35.16 6.05
N VAL A 268 -5.68 33.98 5.42
CA VAL A 268 -4.54 33.64 4.55
C VAL A 268 -5.08 33.03 3.26
N GLY A 269 -4.36 33.17 2.16
CA GLY A 269 -4.81 32.72 0.84
C GLY A 269 -4.76 31.19 0.70
N LEU A 270 -5.75 30.50 1.27
CA LEU A 270 -5.89 29.03 1.26
C LEU A 270 -6.75 28.50 0.11
N GLU A 271 -7.46 29.38 -0.60
CA GLU A 271 -8.39 29.00 -1.65
C GLU A 271 -7.70 28.16 -2.74
N GLY A 272 -8.34 27.06 -3.10
CA GLY A 272 -7.85 26.10 -4.11
C GLY A 272 -6.64 25.26 -3.70
N SER A 273 -5.93 25.66 -2.62
CA SER A 273 -4.78 24.91 -2.10
C SER A 273 -5.10 24.05 -0.87
N HIS A 274 -6.20 24.36 -0.16
CA HIS A 274 -6.64 23.65 1.03
C HIS A 274 -8.13 23.32 0.97
N SER A 275 -8.54 22.27 1.65
CA SER A 275 -9.92 21.83 1.82
C SER A 275 -10.14 21.24 3.21
N VAL A 276 -11.38 20.87 3.51
CA VAL A 276 -11.77 20.08 4.68
C VAL A 276 -12.30 18.71 4.28
N SER A 277 -12.22 18.38 2.99
CA SER A 277 -12.67 17.10 2.43
C SER A 277 -11.60 16.50 1.52
N THR A 278 -11.72 15.17 1.27
CA THR A 278 -10.78 14.41 0.44
C THR A 278 -11.48 13.53 -0.60
N ARG A 279 -10.74 13.12 -1.62
CA ARG A 279 -11.18 12.17 -2.65
C ARG A 279 -10.21 11.00 -2.82
N TYR A 280 -9.08 11.02 -2.10
CA TYR A 280 -8.01 10.04 -2.29
C TYR A 280 -7.64 9.41 -0.95
N PHE A 281 -7.90 8.13 -0.84
CA PHE A 281 -7.60 7.33 0.33
C PHE A 281 -6.59 6.23 -0.01
N GLU A 282 -5.71 5.94 0.93
CA GLU A 282 -4.85 4.76 0.92
C GLU A 282 -5.49 3.70 1.82
N VAL A 283 -5.72 2.51 1.26
CA VAL A 283 -6.21 1.36 2.02
C VAL A 283 -5.09 0.35 2.16
N LEU A 284 -4.65 0.11 3.38
CA LEU A 284 -3.63 -0.89 3.70
C LEU A 284 -4.30 -2.06 4.42
N GLY A 285 -4.35 -3.22 3.76
CA GLY A 285 -4.79 -4.48 4.35
C GLY A 285 -3.61 -5.39 4.62
N ARG A 286 -3.60 -6.06 5.78
CA ARG A 286 -2.62 -7.07 6.14
C ARG A 286 -3.33 -8.33 6.59
N LEU A 287 -2.92 -9.45 6.02
CA LEU A 287 -3.42 -10.78 6.34
C LEU A 287 -2.27 -11.62 6.89
N ARG A 288 -2.51 -12.30 8.01
CA ARG A 288 -1.58 -13.25 8.61
C ARG A 288 -2.30 -14.57 8.83
N MET A 289 -1.67 -15.66 8.42
CA MET A 289 -2.09 -17.02 8.75
C MET A 289 -1.35 -17.48 10.01
N SER A 290 -2.08 -18.00 11.00
CA SER A 290 -1.54 -18.54 12.25
C SER A 290 -1.27 -20.04 12.14
#